data_21bba67d84002546a526c8796f74f156
#
_entry.id   21bba67d84002546a526c8796f74f156
#
_cell.length_a   1.000
_cell.length_b   1.000
_cell.length_c   1.000
_cell.angle_alpha   90.00
_cell.angle_beta   90.00
_cell.angle_gamma   90.00
#
_symmetry.space_group_name_H-M   'P 1'
#
loop_
_entity.id
_entity.type
_entity.pdbx_description
1 polymer ?
#
loop_
_entity_poly.entity_id
_entity_poly.type
_entity_poly.pdbx_seq_one_letter_code
_entity_poly.pdbx_strand_id
1 'polypeptide(L)'
;KGCDYKHAAHHNGAPANATGQALWVESRDFAVPFPLFAKDRLMRLMNFSRADLPDEFLFGAATAAYQIEGQAFGGAGPCHWDSFAATGGNVEKGDDGARACEHYLRYEEDLDLVRDANMDGYRFSTNWSRIFPDGPGTQNDEGLDFYDRLVDAMLARDLKPFCTLYHWELPQWMSDIGGWRNPD
;
A
#
# COMPACT_ATOMS: atom_id res chain seq x y z
N LYS A 1 -2.52 18.38 -2.49
CA LYS A 1 -1.48 17.93 -3.44
C LYS A 1 -1.50 16.42 -3.32
N GLY A 2 -2.14 15.74 -4.32
CA GLY A 2 -2.25 14.29 -4.31
C GLY A 2 -0.89 13.60 -4.31
N CYS A 3 -0.82 12.40 -3.74
CA CYS A 3 0.31 11.50 -3.91
C CYS A 3 0.49 11.26 -5.41
N ASP A 4 1.50 11.85 -6.00
CA ASP A 4 1.74 11.79 -7.44
C ASP A 4 2.47 10.49 -7.77
N TYR A 5 1.73 9.42 -8.05
CA TYR A 5 2.26 8.11 -8.46
C TYR A 5 2.99 8.14 -9.83
N LYS A 6 3.16 9.30 -10.45
CA LYS A 6 3.73 9.42 -11.79
C LYS A 6 5.26 9.41 -11.86
N HIS A 7 5.98 9.24 -10.78
CA HIS A 7 7.46 9.37 -10.78
C HIS A 7 8.23 8.15 -10.29
N ALA A 8 7.78 6.93 -10.60
CA ALA A 8 8.59 5.72 -10.40
C ALA A 8 9.03 5.07 -11.73
N ALA A 9 9.18 5.84 -12.79
CA ALA A 9 9.82 5.39 -14.03
C ALA A 9 11.06 6.25 -14.29
N HIS A 10 12.12 6.04 -13.54
CA HIS A 10 13.41 6.69 -13.80
C HIS A 10 14.46 5.67 -14.22
N HIS A 11 14.72 5.72 -15.52
CA HIS A 11 16.05 5.80 -16.17
C HIS A 11 17.17 5.03 -15.49
N ASN A 12 17.19 3.71 -15.70
CA ASN A 12 18.47 3.04 -15.83
C ASN A 12 19.04 3.48 -17.18
N GLY A 13 20.16 4.20 -17.16
CA GLY A 13 20.82 4.72 -18.34
C GLY A 13 21.10 3.61 -19.35
N ALA A 14 20.46 3.70 -20.51
CA ALA A 14 20.81 2.87 -21.64
C ALA A 14 22.28 3.14 -22.00
N PRO A 15 23.09 2.12 -22.32
CA PRO A 15 24.46 2.33 -22.76
C PRO A 15 24.46 3.13 -24.06
N ALA A 16 25.13 4.28 -24.04
CA ALA A 16 25.34 5.11 -25.22
C ALA A 16 26.53 4.60 -26.03
N ASN A 17 26.44 4.70 -27.36
CA ASN A 17 27.57 4.45 -28.23
C ASN A 17 28.63 5.57 -28.08
N ALA A 18 29.78 5.40 -28.71
CA ALA A 18 30.92 6.35 -28.66
C ALA A 18 30.59 7.78 -29.21
N THR A 19 29.40 8.00 -29.77
CA THR A 19 28.90 9.28 -30.28
C THR A 19 27.79 9.89 -29.43
N GLY A 20 27.43 9.30 -28.26
CA GLY A 20 26.42 9.83 -27.32
C GLY A 20 24.96 9.61 -27.75
N GLN A 21 24.72 8.78 -28.78
CA GLN A 21 23.37 8.45 -29.19
C GLN A 21 22.85 7.23 -28.43
N ALA A 22 21.65 7.34 -27.87
CA ALA A 22 20.97 6.20 -27.24
C ALA A 22 20.70 5.10 -28.29
N LEU A 23 21.23 3.91 -28.02
CA LEU A 23 20.95 2.73 -28.83
C LEU A 23 19.55 2.21 -28.47
N TRP A 24 18.55 2.59 -29.27
CA TRP A 24 17.29 1.88 -29.29
C TRP A 24 17.47 0.59 -30.09
N VAL A 25 17.52 -0.53 -29.42
CA VAL A 25 17.37 -1.83 -30.10
C VAL A 25 15.90 -1.94 -30.50
N GLU A 26 15.58 -1.60 -31.75
CA GLU A 26 14.33 -2.05 -32.35
C GLU A 26 14.37 -3.58 -32.37
N SER A 27 13.65 -4.20 -31.45
CA SER A 27 13.46 -5.65 -31.41
C SER A 27 12.54 -6.09 -32.57
N ARG A 28 13.07 -6.03 -33.80
CA ARG A 28 12.34 -6.55 -34.97
C ARG A 28 12.46 -8.06 -35.15
N ASP A 29 13.28 -8.75 -34.37
CA ASP A 29 13.63 -10.16 -34.62
C ASP A 29 13.24 -11.14 -33.50
N PHE A 30 12.41 -10.76 -32.52
CA PHE A 30 11.73 -11.73 -31.65
C PHE A 30 10.26 -11.90 -32.05
N ALA A 31 10.03 -12.29 -33.30
CA ALA A 31 8.77 -12.92 -33.67
C ALA A 31 8.80 -14.36 -33.14
N VAL A 32 8.63 -14.52 -31.84
CA VAL A 32 8.17 -15.81 -31.31
C VAL A 32 6.77 -15.98 -31.88
N PRO A 33 6.48 -17.02 -32.67
CA PRO A 33 5.12 -17.26 -33.14
C PRO A 33 4.27 -17.56 -31.92
N PHE A 34 3.57 -16.56 -31.41
CA PHE A 34 2.52 -16.77 -30.44
C PHE A 34 1.50 -17.70 -31.10
N PRO A 35 1.24 -18.90 -30.55
CA PRO A 35 0.27 -19.81 -31.14
C PRO A 35 -1.08 -19.08 -31.25
N LEU A 36 -1.81 -19.31 -32.34
CA LEU A 36 -3.12 -18.68 -32.63
C LEU A 36 -4.07 -18.72 -31.40
N PHE A 37 -3.96 -19.76 -30.58
CA PHE A 37 -4.68 -19.88 -29.30
C PHE A 37 -4.38 -18.76 -28.28
N ALA A 38 -3.23 -18.07 -28.36
CA ALA A 38 -2.92 -16.97 -27.47
C ALA A 38 -3.64 -15.68 -27.84
N LYS A 39 -3.91 -15.44 -29.12
CA LYS A 39 -4.65 -14.25 -29.59
C LYS A 39 -6.11 -14.29 -29.13
N ASP A 40 -6.78 -15.44 -29.28
CA ASP A 40 -8.18 -15.59 -28.83
C ASP A 40 -8.30 -15.48 -27.30
N ARG A 41 -7.31 -16.01 -26.56
CA ARG A 41 -7.26 -15.89 -25.12
C ARG A 41 -6.99 -14.44 -24.67
N LEU A 42 -6.09 -13.74 -25.35
CA LEU A 42 -5.80 -12.32 -25.10
C LEU A 42 -6.99 -11.43 -25.44
N MET A 43 -7.68 -11.69 -26.58
CA MET A 43 -8.90 -10.99 -26.98
C MET A 43 -10.04 -11.24 -25.98
N ARG A 44 -10.18 -12.44 -25.43
CA ARG A 44 -11.14 -12.72 -24.34
C ARG A 44 -10.80 -11.95 -23.08
N LEU A 45 -9.50 -11.85 -22.72
CA LEU A 45 -9.05 -11.04 -21.56
C LEU A 45 -9.32 -9.54 -21.75
N MET A 46 -9.28 -9.05 -22.99
CA MET A 46 -9.59 -7.63 -23.28
C MET A 46 -11.09 -7.32 -23.26
N ASN A 47 -11.95 -8.34 -23.39
CA ASN A 47 -13.42 -8.20 -23.31
C ASN A 47 -13.95 -8.68 -21.94
N PHE A 48 -13.09 -8.99 -20.99
CA PHE A 48 -13.48 -9.41 -19.65
C PHE A 48 -14.15 -8.26 -18.91
N SER A 49 -15.31 -8.52 -18.39
CA SER A 49 -16.11 -7.57 -17.62
C SER A 49 -16.50 -8.15 -16.26
N ARG A 50 -17.01 -7.30 -15.38
CA ARG A 50 -17.55 -7.74 -14.09
C ARG A 50 -18.64 -8.79 -14.24
N ALA A 51 -19.44 -8.72 -15.31
CA ALA A 51 -20.51 -9.67 -15.60
C ALA A 51 -20.03 -11.09 -15.95
N ASP A 52 -18.73 -11.27 -16.19
CA ASP A 52 -18.14 -12.60 -16.47
C ASP A 52 -17.75 -13.35 -15.18
N LEU A 53 -17.94 -12.71 -14.01
CA LEU A 53 -17.67 -13.28 -12.70
C LEU A 53 -18.96 -13.60 -11.96
N PRO A 54 -18.93 -14.51 -10.95
CA PRO A 54 -20.05 -14.72 -10.05
C PRO A 54 -20.53 -13.40 -9.41
N ASP A 55 -21.83 -13.28 -9.17
CA ASP A 55 -22.42 -12.06 -8.58
C ASP A 55 -21.81 -11.69 -7.23
N GLU A 56 -21.37 -12.71 -6.45
CA GLU A 56 -20.75 -12.55 -5.15
C GLU A 56 -19.23 -12.20 -5.22
N PHE A 57 -18.63 -12.14 -6.42
CA PHE A 57 -17.22 -11.80 -6.56
C PHE A 57 -16.99 -10.34 -6.20
N LEU A 58 -16.05 -10.11 -5.27
CA LEU A 58 -15.72 -8.77 -4.78
C LEU A 58 -14.43 -8.26 -5.41
N PHE A 59 -14.49 -7.07 -5.96
CA PHE A 59 -13.32 -6.29 -6.32
C PHE A 59 -12.93 -5.40 -5.16
N GLY A 60 -11.65 -5.28 -4.87
CA GLY A 60 -11.20 -4.44 -3.78
C GLY A 60 -9.80 -3.90 -3.96
N ALA A 61 -9.52 -2.84 -3.23
CA ALA A 61 -8.17 -2.31 -3.05
C ALA A 61 -7.63 -2.71 -1.67
N ALA A 62 -6.31 -2.71 -1.53
CA ALA A 62 -5.66 -3.08 -0.28
C ALA A 62 -4.50 -2.13 0.01
N THR A 63 -4.35 -1.77 1.29
CA THR A 63 -3.26 -0.94 1.80
C THR A 63 -2.67 -1.53 3.08
N ALA A 64 -1.58 -0.94 3.54
CA ALA A 64 -0.99 -1.22 4.85
C ALA A 64 -0.77 0.10 5.61
N ALA A 65 -1.02 0.09 6.90
CA ALA A 65 -1.02 1.28 7.75
C ALA A 65 0.27 2.10 7.63
N TYR A 66 1.44 1.50 7.83
CA TYR A 66 2.72 2.19 7.75
C TYR A 66 2.96 2.86 6.39
N GLN A 67 2.44 2.25 5.31
CA GLN A 67 2.67 2.73 3.94
C GLN A 67 1.88 3.99 3.61
N ILE A 68 0.74 4.24 4.28
CA ILE A 68 -0.18 5.28 3.85
C ILE A 68 -0.62 6.25 4.94
N GLU A 69 -0.70 5.82 6.22
CA GLU A 69 -1.34 6.62 7.27
C GLU A 69 -0.54 7.85 7.68
N GLY A 70 0.77 7.71 7.78
CA GLY A 70 1.66 8.71 8.38
C GLY A 70 1.82 8.52 9.89
N GLN A 71 3.04 8.16 10.28
CA GLN A 71 3.39 7.86 11.68
C GLN A 71 3.41 9.10 12.58
N ALA A 72 3.54 10.30 11.99
CA ALA A 72 3.52 11.56 12.74
C ALA A 72 2.13 11.99 13.24
N PHE A 73 1.05 11.27 12.86
CA PHE A 73 -0.32 11.66 13.15
C PHE A 73 -0.98 10.73 14.18
N GLY A 74 -2.02 11.25 14.89
CA GLY A 74 -2.89 10.48 15.74
C GLY A 74 -2.20 9.80 16.93
N GLY A 75 -1.14 10.39 17.46
CA GLY A 75 -0.46 9.89 18.63
C GLY A 75 0.26 8.53 18.44
N ALA A 76 0.62 8.17 17.22
CA ALA A 76 1.36 6.93 16.99
C ALA A 76 2.75 7.00 17.65
N GLY A 77 3.11 5.95 18.38
CA GLY A 77 4.46 5.74 18.87
C GLY A 77 5.40 5.22 17.78
N PRO A 78 6.71 5.11 18.04
CA PRO A 78 7.65 4.57 17.08
C PRO A 78 7.37 3.09 16.81
N CYS A 79 7.58 2.67 15.56
CA CYS A 79 7.58 1.28 15.18
C CYS A 79 8.96 0.84 14.66
N HIS A 80 9.16 -0.45 14.52
CA HIS A 80 10.46 -0.98 14.06
C HIS A 80 10.81 -0.55 12.61
N TRP A 81 9.82 -0.19 11.77
CA TRP A 81 10.07 0.37 10.44
C TRP A 81 10.67 1.77 10.51
N ASP A 82 10.31 2.57 11.53
CA ASP A 82 10.92 3.88 11.74
C ASP A 82 12.40 3.73 12.07
N SER A 83 12.75 2.79 12.96
CA SER A 83 14.14 2.47 13.31
C SER A 83 14.91 1.92 12.10
N PHE A 84 14.28 1.10 11.28
CA PHE A 84 14.87 0.60 10.04
C PHE A 84 15.14 1.74 9.06
N ALA A 85 14.17 2.63 8.82
CA ALA A 85 14.31 3.74 7.90
C ALA A 85 15.34 4.78 8.37
N ALA A 86 15.44 5.01 9.69
CA ALA A 86 16.44 5.91 10.27
C ALA A 86 17.88 5.37 10.18
N THR A 87 18.05 4.08 9.92
CA THR A 87 19.37 3.46 9.77
C THR A 87 19.96 3.78 8.41
N GLY A 88 21.10 4.47 8.37
CA GLY A 88 21.75 4.89 7.13
C GLY A 88 22.02 3.70 6.19
N GLY A 89 21.61 3.82 4.94
CA GLY A 89 21.80 2.82 3.89
C GLY A 89 20.66 1.79 3.75
N ASN A 90 19.71 1.74 4.67
CA ASN A 90 18.57 0.82 4.55
C ASN A 90 17.53 1.30 3.54
N VAL A 91 17.38 2.61 3.38
CA VAL A 91 16.45 3.23 2.42
C VAL A 91 17.24 4.13 1.48
N GLU A 92 17.09 3.91 0.16
CA GLU A 92 17.92 4.53 -0.87
C GLU A 92 17.98 6.06 -0.79
N LYS A 93 16.85 6.71 -0.49
CA LYS A 93 16.73 8.18 -0.42
C LYS A 93 16.54 8.69 1.00
N GLY A 94 16.56 7.82 2.00
CA GLY A 94 16.25 8.16 3.37
C GLY A 94 14.77 8.49 3.58
N ASP A 95 13.88 8.01 2.70
CA ASP A 95 12.43 8.17 2.87
C ASP A 95 11.96 7.38 4.12
N ASP A 96 10.95 7.91 4.81
CA ASP A 96 10.37 7.31 6.01
C ASP A 96 8.84 7.28 5.97
N GLY A 97 8.22 6.68 6.99
CA GLY A 97 6.78 6.59 7.14
C GLY A 97 6.13 7.76 7.87
N ALA A 98 6.87 8.83 8.22
CA ALA A 98 6.36 9.90 9.08
C ALA A 98 5.12 10.59 8.50
N ARG A 99 5.13 10.89 7.21
CA ARG A 99 3.99 11.49 6.51
C ARG A 99 3.25 10.51 5.62
N ALA A 100 3.96 9.64 4.93
CA ALA A 100 3.43 8.70 3.95
C ALA A 100 2.46 9.38 2.95
N CYS A 101 1.25 8.84 2.78
CA CYS A 101 0.18 9.46 1.98
C CYS A 101 -0.77 10.33 2.80
N GLU A 102 -0.51 10.51 4.08
CA GLU A 102 -1.36 11.25 5.01
C GLU A 102 -2.79 10.67 5.13
N HIS A 103 -2.95 9.37 4.92
CA HIS A 103 -4.26 8.70 4.95
C HIS A 103 -5.01 8.93 6.28
N TYR A 104 -4.29 9.01 7.39
CA TYR A 104 -4.87 9.36 8.69
C TYR A 104 -5.71 10.66 8.63
N LEU A 105 -5.28 11.65 7.85
CA LEU A 105 -5.95 12.93 7.67
C LEU A 105 -6.92 12.95 6.48
N ARG A 106 -6.68 12.10 5.47
CA ARG A 106 -7.33 12.17 4.16
C ARG A 106 -8.13 10.91 3.81
N TYR A 107 -8.40 10.05 4.79
CA TYR A 107 -9.05 8.76 4.57
C TYR A 107 -10.39 8.87 3.82
N GLU A 108 -11.16 9.93 4.03
CA GLU A 108 -12.42 10.13 3.32
C GLU A 108 -12.22 10.36 1.82
N GLU A 109 -11.22 11.19 1.44
CA GLU A 109 -10.86 11.42 0.03
C GLU A 109 -10.36 10.11 -0.62
N ASP A 110 -9.53 9.36 0.11
CA ASP A 110 -9.00 8.09 -0.39
C ASP A 110 -10.09 7.04 -0.57
N LEU A 111 -11.06 6.97 0.35
CA LEU A 111 -12.22 6.08 0.22
C LEU A 111 -13.15 6.50 -0.92
N ASP A 112 -13.29 7.80 -1.20
CA ASP A 112 -14.01 8.28 -2.38
C ASP A 112 -13.34 7.77 -3.67
N LEU A 113 -12.00 7.77 -3.75
CA LEU A 113 -11.28 7.20 -4.89
C LEU A 113 -11.53 5.69 -5.05
N VAL A 114 -11.58 4.94 -3.93
CA VAL A 114 -11.89 3.49 -3.95
C VAL A 114 -13.30 3.24 -4.47
N ARG A 115 -14.30 3.98 -3.98
CA ARG A 115 -15.69 3.93 -4.45
C ARG A 115 -15.79 4.30 -5.93
N ASP A 116 -15.16 5.40 -6.35
CA ASP A 116 -15.23 5.91 -7.72
C ASP A 116 -14.51 4.99 -8.73
N ALA A 117 -13.55 4.18 -8.24
CA ALA A 117 -12.97 3.07 -8.98
C ALA A 117 -13.89 1.83 -9.09
N ASN A 118 -15.14 1.94 -8.61
CA ASN A 118 -16.14 0.87 -8.60
C ASN A 118 -15.67 -0.40 -7.86
N MET A 119 -14.99 -0.23 -6.73
CA MET A 119 -14.60 -1.31 -5.84
C MET A 119 -15.72 -1.64 -4.85
N ASP A 120 -15.81 -2.92 -4.44
CA ASP A 120 -16.81 -3.42 -3.49
C ASP A 120 -16.29 -3.43 -2.06
N GLY A 121 -14.98 -3.43 -1.89
CA GLY A 121 -14.36 -3.54 -0.59
C GLY A 121 -12.99 -2.91 -0.51
N TYR A 122 -12.58 -2.64 0.71
CA TYR A 122 -11.27 -2.09 0.98
C TYR A 122 -10.61 -2.79 2.17
N ARG A 123 -9.39 -3.30 1.96
CA ARG A 123 -8.58 -3.89 3.02
C ARG A 123 -7.59 -2.87 3.55
N PHE A 124 -7.68 -2.63 4.83
CA PHE A 124 -6.73 -1.82 5.58
C PHE A 124 -6.09 -2.65 6.70
N SER A 125 -5.00 -2.18 7.28
CA SER A 125 -4.42 -2.78 8.49
C SER A 125 -4.47 -1.81 9.66
N THR A 126 -4.46 -2.36 10.88
CA THR A 126 -4.33 -1.55 12.09
C THR A 126 -2.86 -1.32 12.41
N ASN A 127 -2.51 -0.11 12.80
CA ASN A 127 -1.19 0.27 13.27
C ASN A 127 -1.09 0.08 14.78
N TRP A 128 -0.41 -0.97 15.22
CA TRP A 128 -0.28 -1.26 16.64
C TRP A 128 0.49 -0.20 17.41
N SER A 129 1.45 0.47 16.78
CA SER A 129 2.16 1.59 17.43
C SER A 129 1.29 2.84 17.59
N ARG A 130 0.16 2.94 16.84
CA ARG A 130 -0.86 3.95 17.06
C ARG A 130 -1.80 3.57 18.19
N ILE A 131 -2.17 2.29 18.29
CA ILE A 131 -3.10 1.80 19.32
C ILE A 131 -2.40 1.66 20.68
N PHE A 132 -1.16 1.18 20.69
CA PHE A 132 -0.35 0.95 21.89
C PHE A 132 1.02 1.63 21.77
N PRO A 133 1.08 2.98 21.82
CA PRO A 133 2.30 3.73 21.52
C PRO A 133 3.44 3.47 22.53
N ASP A 134 3.11 3.32 23.82
CA ASP A 134 4.08 3.35 24.91
C ASP A 134 4.21 2.00 25.65
N GLY A 135 3.47 0.97 25.25
CA GLY A 135 3.55 -0.34 25.90
C GLY A 135 2.20 -1.03 26.11
N PRO A 136 2.23 -2.25 26.66
CA PRO A 136 1.01 -2.99 26.96
C PRO A 136 0.20 -2.25 28.04
N GLY A 137 -1.08 -1.99 27.76
CA GLY A 137 -1.98 -1.31 28.69
C GLY A 137 -2.04 0.22 28.55
N THR A 138 -1.24 0.82 27.69
CA THR A 138 -1.35 2.25 27.32
C THR A 138 -2.10 2.37 25.98
N GLN A 139 -3.41 2.17 26.02
CA GLN A 139 -4.24 2.31 24.84
C GLN A 139 -4.37 3.79 24.46
N ASN A 140 -4.19 4.10 23.19
CA ASN A 140 -4.44 5.42 22.62
C ASN A 140 -5.85 5.45 22.02
N ASP A 141 -6.77 6.08 22.75
CA ASP A 141 -8.19 6.15 22.35
C ASP A 141 -8.36 6.90 21.00
N GLU A 142 -7.57 7.96 20.74
CA GLU A 142 -7.60 8.66 19.45
C GLU A 142 -7.22 7.74 18.28
N GLY A 143 -6.27 6.85 18.51
CA GLY A 143 -5.86 5.84 17.52
C GLY A 143 -6.96 4.83 17.21
N LEU A 144 -7.71 4.40 18.21
CA LEU A 144 -8.88 3.51 18.02
C LEU A 144 -10.03 4.24 17.36
N ASP A 145 -10.36 5.45 17.81
CA ASP A 145 -11.40 6.29 17.23
C ASP A 145 -11.17 6.56 15.73
N PHE A 146 -9.90 6.63 15.31
CA PHE A 146 -9.57 6.73 13.89
C PHE A 146 -10.07 5.52 13.10
N TYR A 147 -9.82 4.30 13.59
CA TYR A 147 -10.27 3.08 12.92
C TYR A 147 -11.79 2.93 12.94
N ASP A 148 -12.48 3.37 14.00
CA ASP A 148 -13.94 3.42 14.04
C ASP A 148 -14.46 4.37 12.96
N ARG A 149 -13.93 5.59 12.88
CA ARG A 149 -14.30 6.55 11.81
C ARG A 149 -14.00 6.02 10.41
N LEU A 150 -12.87 5.32 10.23
CA LEU A 150 -12.49 4.72 8.94
C LEU A 150 -13.52 3.66 8.52
N VAL A 151 -13.91 2.77 9.43
CA VAL A 151 -14.91 1.74 9.15
C VAL A 151 -16.27 2.36 8.85
N ASP A 152 -16.72 3.34 9.64
CA ASP A 152 -17.98 4.06 9.42
C ASP A 152 -17.99 4.76 8.05
N ALA A 153 -16.88 5.40 7.67
CA ALA A 153 -16.75 6.05 6.38
C ALA A 153 -16.77 5.06 5.21
N MET A 154 -16.22 3.86 5.38
CA MET A 154 -16.32 2.77 4.40
C MET A 154 -17.76 2.31 4.24
N LEU A 155 -18.46 2.03 5.34
CA LEU A 155 -19.85 1.59 5.33
C LEU A 155 -20.77 2.63 4.71
N ALA A 156 -20.53 3.92 4.98
CA ALA A 156 -21.29 5.04 4.38
C ALA A 156 -21.11 5.13 2.84
N ARG A 157 -20.10 4.45 2.29
CA ARG A 157 -19.79 4.38 0.85
C ARG A 157 -20.11 3.03 0.22
N ASP A 158 -20.85 2.17 0.93
CA ASP A 158 -21.14 0.78 0.54
C ASP A 158 -19.88 -0.07 0.30
N LEU A 159 -18.75 0.30 0.88
CA LEU A 159 -17.50 -0.47 0.83
C LEU A 159 -17.48 -1.49 1.97
N LYS A 160 -17.21 -2.75 1.65
CA LYS A 160 -17.01 -3.81 2.64
C LYS A 160 -15.65 -3.67 3.31
N PRO A 161 -15.57 -3.51 4.65
CA PRO A 161 -14.30 -3.40 5.36
C PRO A 161 -13.64 -4.77 5.55
N PHE A 162 -12.35 -4.84 5.24
CA PHE A 162 -11.50 -5.99 5.51
C PHE A 162 -10.34 -5.55 6.40
N CYS A 163 -10.48 -5.74 7.71
CA CYS A 163 -9.47 -5.36 8.68
C CYS A 163 -8.38 -6.43 8.80
N THR A 164 -7.14 -6.06 8.50
CA THR A 164 -5.95 -6.85 8.78
C THR A 164 -5.40 -6.42 10.15
N LEU A 165 -5.52 -7.26 11.16
CA LEU A 165 -5.14 -6.91 12.53
C LEU A 165 -3.64 -6.66 12.69
N TYR A 166 -2.80 -7.31 11.90
CA TYR A 166 -1.35 -7.14 11.90
C TYR A 166 -0.80 -7.25 10.49
N HIS A 167 -0.11 -6.20 10.01
CA HIS A 167 0.54 -6.19 8.70
C HIS A 167 2.01 -5.77 8.81
N TRP A 168 2.70 -6.46 9.74
CA TRP A 168 4.14 -6.37 9.98
C TRP A 168 4.64 -5.13 10.74
N GLU A 169 3.79 -4.15 11.00
CA GLU A 169 4.15 -3.04 11.87
C GLU A 169 4.14 -3.49 13.33
N LEU A 170 5.32 -3.56 13.95
CA LEU A 170 5.47 -3.81 15.38
C LEU A 170 5.82 -2.51 16.09
N PRO A 171 5.13 -2.16 17.19
CA PRO A 171 5.61 -1.10 18.07
C PRO A 171 7.08 -1.32 18.44
N GLN A 172 7.87 -0.26 18.52
CA GLN A 172 9.29 -0.39 18.83
C GLN A 172 9.53 -1.08 20.18
N TRP A 173 8.74 -0.73 21.20
CA TRP A 173 8.83 -1.38 22.52
C TRP A 173 8.62 -2.90 22.45
N MET A 174 7.70 -3.36 21.60
CA MET A 174 7.46 -4.79 21.41
C MET A 174 8.62 -5.46 20.66
N SER A 175 9.18 -4.77 19.66
CA SER A 175 10.37 -5.24 18.95
C SER A 175 11.57 -5.38 19.88
N ASP A 176 11.75 -4.44 20.81
CA ASP A 176 12.88 -4.40 21.76
C ASP A 176 12.88 -5.56 22.74
N ILE A 177 11.69 -6.06 23.12
CA ILE A 177 11.56 -7.25 23.97
C ILE A 177 11.59 -8.58 23.19
N GLY A 178 11.82 -8.54 21.87
CA GLY A 178 11.96 -9.73 21.02
C GLY A 178 10.77 -10.01 20.10
N GLY A 179 9.72 -9.18 20.13
CA GLY A 179 8.55 -9.30 19.28
C GLY A 179 7.86 -10.66 19.38
N TRP A 180 7.42 -11.21 18.27
CA TRP A 180 6.74 -12.53 18.22
C TRP A 180 7.58 -13.73 18.70
N ARG A 181 8.86 -13.55 18.99
CA ARG A 181 9.71 -14.60 19.56
C ARG A 181 9.68 -14.62 21.10
N ASN A 182 9.15 -13.57 21.71
CA ASN A 182 8.94 -13.52 23.15
C ASN A 182 7.60 -14.19 23.48
N PRO A 183 7.55 -15.23 24.32
CA PRO A 183 6.32 -15.92 24.70
C PRO A 183 5.49 -15.17 25.76
N ASP A 184 6.06 -14.15 26.42
CA ASP A 184 5.44 -13.38 27.52
C ASP A 184 4.72 -12.10 26.96
#